data_86759b4c68cf812dc114f73a4eed287e
#
_entry.id   86759b4c68cf812dc114f73a4eed287e
#
_cell.length_a   1.000
_cell.length_b   1.000
_cell.length_c   1.000
_cell.angle_alpha   90.00
_cell.angle_beta   90.00
_cell.angle_gamma   90.00
#
_symmetry.space_group_name_H-M   'P 1'
#
loop_
_entity.id
_entity.type
_entity.pdbx_description
1 polymer ?
#
loop_
_entity_poly.entity_id
_entity_poly.type
_entity_poly.pdbx_seq_one_letter_code
_entity_poly.pdbx_strand_id
1 'polypeptide(L)'
;MKKDQYFNLEVNLLNDDNIAGMMSELDAAEALGIYVMLLLHLRTKDNYEASCRPLPLKALAKRYDVDVDLIGRILREFDLFEVDEERQMFRAPYLDRVMKTLEEKWRINAENGKKGGRPRKTKKRAETPAGKGGKPNETQEKRGEENKSIVPVVNNSSNTAGEVPGLSLIH
;
A
#
# COMPACT_ATOMS: atom_id res chain seq x y z
N MET A 1 5.28 14.33 -6.27
CA MET A 1 5.32 13.12 -5.41
C MET A 1 6.55 12.32 -5.80
N LYS A 2 7.35 11.89 -4.83
CA LYS A 2 8.48 10.99 -5.11
C LYS A 2 7.90 9.65 -5.56
N LYS A 3 8.33 9.14 -6.71
CA LYS A 3 7.83 7.91 -7.32
C LYS A 3 8.10 6.65 -6.50
N ASP A 4 8.88 6.75 -5.43
CA ASP A 4 9.48 5.64 -4.67
C ASP A 4 8.83 5.44 -3.29
N GLN A 5 7.76 6.16 -2.97
CA GLN A 5 7.24 6.17 -1.59
C GLN A 5 6.31 5.00 -1.26
N TYR A 6 5.69 4.36 -2.25
CA TYR A 6 4.73 3.29 -2.00
C TYR A 6 4.51 2.41 -3.23
N PHE A 7 3.95 1.24 -3.00
CA PHE A 7 3.27 0.40 -3.98
C PHE A 7 1.99 -0.16 -3.34
N ASN A 8 1.04 -0.59 -4.16
CA ASN A 8 -0.20 -1.15 -3.66
C ASN A 8 0.00 -2.61 -3.26
N LEU A 9 -0.39 -2.98 -2.04
CA LEU A 9 -0.51 -4.37 -1.64
C LEU A 9 -1.96 -4.80 -1.88
N GLU A 10 -2.15 -5.86 -2.66
CA GLU A 10 -3.49 -6.37 -2.98
C GLU A 10 -4.08 -7.10 -1.77
N VAL A 11 -5.37 -6.87 -1.49
CA VAL A 11 -6.07 -7.47 -0.34
C VAL A 11 -6.13 -9.00 -0.44
N ASN A 12 -6.18 -9.52 -1.67
CA ASN A 12 -6.22 -10.95 -1.96
C ASN A 12 -4.84 -11.63 -2.05
N LEU A 13 -3.77 -10.93 -1.66
CA LEU A 13 -2.41 -11.47 -1.68
C LEU A 13 -2.31 -12.82 -0.96
N LEU A 14 -2.99 -12.97 0.18
CA LEU A 14 -2.98 -14.20 0.97
C LEU A 14 -3.76 -15.37 0.33
N ASN A 15 -4.51 -15.11 -0.74
CA ASN A 15 -5.22 -16.15 -1.51
C ASN A 15 -4.38 -16.68 -2.68
N ASP A 16 -3.16 -16.18 -2.85
CA ASP A 16 -2.21 -16.70 -3.83
C ASP A 16 -1.68 -18.07 -3.36
N ASP A 17 -1.75 -19.07 -4.24
CA ASP A 17 -1.41 -20.46 -3.90
C ASP A 17 0.06 -20.60 -3.48
N ASN A 18 0.96 -19.84 -4.08
CA ASN A 18 2.38 -19.87 -3.78
C ASN A 18 2.66 -19.25 -2.39
N ILE A 19 1.95 -18.18 -2.05
CA ILE A 19 2.03 -17.57 -0.71
C ILE A 19 1.41 -18.51 0.33
N ALA A 20 0.28 -19.11 0.05
CA ALA A 20 -0.34 -20.10 0.95
C ALA A 20 0.59 -21.31 1.15
N GLY A 21 1.22 -21.81 0.09
CA GLY A 21 2.23 -22.86 0.15
C GLY A 21 3.43 -22.47 1.03
N MET A 22 4.01 -21.31 0.81
CA MET A 22 5.09 -20.79 1.64
C MET A 22 4.71 -20.70 3.12
N MET A 23 3.54 -20.17 3.42
CA MET A 23 3.03 -20.04 4.80
C MET A 23 2.70 -21.37 5.46
N SER A 24 2.45 -22.43 4.69
CA SER A 24 2.20 -23.78 5.24
C SER A 24 3.48 -24.55 5.57
N GLU A 25 4.59 -24.22 4.88
CA GLU A 25 5.88 -24.92 5.06
C GLU A 25 6.86 -24.19 5.98
N LEU A 26 6.63 -22.90 6.18
CA LEU A 26 7.47 -22.03 7.02
C LEU A 26 6.64 -21.45 8.17
N ASP A 27 7.29 -20.74 9.11
CA ASP A 27 6.55 -19.88 10.02
C ASP A 27 5.82 -18.81 9.21
N ALA A 28 4.51 -18.83 9.24
CA ALA A 28 3.67 -18.02 8.36
C ALA A 28 3.91 -16.51 8.53
N ALA A 29 4.07 -16.05 9.78
CA ALA A 29 4.26 -14.62 10.05
C ALA A 29 5.65 -14.15 9.62
N GLU A 30 6.69 -14.95 9.90
CA GLU A 30 8.06 -14.65 9.51
C GLU A 30 8.23 -14.69 7.99
N ALA A 31 7.76 -15.74 7.34
CA ALA A 31 7.85 -15.91 5.89
C ALA A 31 7.13 -14.78 5.12
N LEU A 32 5.91 -14.43 5.53
CA LEU A 32 5.18 -13.32 4.96
C LEU A 32 5.88 -11.98 5.21
N GLY A 33 6.43 -11.79 6.41
CA GLY A 33 7.22 -10.62 6.76
C GLY A 33 8.45 -10.46 5.86
N ILE A 34 9.20 -11.54 5.64
CA ILE A 34 10.37 -11.56 4.75
C ILE A 34 9.95 -11.29 3.30
N TYR A 35 8.88 -11.91 2.83
CA TYR A 35 8.35 -11.65 1.49
C TYR A 35 8.06 -10.16 1.26
N VAL A 36 7.31 -9.54 2.18
CA VAL A 36 7.00 -8.10 2.09
C VAL A 36 8.27 -7.24 2.18
N MET A 37 9.23 -7.57 3.04
CA MET A 37 10.51 -6.88 3.13
C MET A 37 11.31 -6.95 1.82
N LEU A 38 11.30 -8.11 1.15
CA LEU A 38 11.93 -8.28 -0.16
C LEU A 38 11.24 -7.43 -1.23
N LEU A 39 9.91 -7.37 -1.26
CA LEU A 39 9.17 -6.48 -2.16
C LEU A 39 9.53 -5.00 -1.93
N LEU A 40 9.58 -4.56 -0.67
CA LEU A 40 10.00 -3.20 -0.31
C LEU A 40 11.45 -2.92 -0.73
N HIS A 41 12.33 -3.89 -0.57
CA HIS A 41 13.72 -3.78 -1.01
C HIS A 41 13.81 -3.61 -2.52
N LEU A 42 13.13 -4.47 -3.30
CA LEU A 42 13.08 -4.38 -4.77
C LEU A 42 12.49 -3.04 -5.22
N ARG A 43 11.46 -2.55 -4.53
CA ARG A 43 10.81 -1.27 -4.85
C ARG A 43 11.77 -0.08 -4.81
N THR A 44 12.85 -0.16 -4.04
CA THR A 44 13.88 0.89 -3.96
C THR A 44 14.96 0.78 -5.03
N LYS A 45 14.95 -0.30 -5.83
CA LYS A 45 15.96 -0.57 -6.85
C LYS A 45 15.50 -0.15 -8.23
N ASP A 46 16.48 0.10 -9.10
CA ASP A 46 16.22 0.34 -10.51
C ASP A 46 15.69 -0.97 -11.14
N ASN A 47 14.68 -0.82 -12.00
CA ASN A 47 14.01 -1.93 -12.68
C ASN A 47 13.42 -3.00 -11.73
N TYR A 48 13.29 -2.70 -10.41
CA TYR A 48 12.79 -3.63 -9.39
C TYR A 48 13.59 -4.95 -9.32
N GLU A 49 14.89 -4.89 -9.63
CA GLU A 49 15.80 -6.02 -9.55
C GLU A 49 16.84 -5.82 -8.44
N ALA A 50 17.23 -6.91 -7.76
CA ALA A 50 18.27 -6.89 -6.76
C ALA A 50 19.19 -8.10 -6.90
N SER A 51 20.41 -8.00 -6.35
CA SER A 51 21.40 -9.08 -6.44
C SER A 51 21.08 -10.21 -5.45
N CYS A 52 21.07 -11.45 -5.96
CA CYS A 52 20.98 -12.68 -5.15
C CYS A 52 22.36 -13.27 -4.79
N ARG A 53 23.45 -12.54 -5.01
CA ARG A 53 24.79 -12.98 -4.60
C ARG A 53 24.86 -13.16 -3.08
N PRO A 54 25.73 -14.08 -2.57
CA PRO A 54 25.78 -14.38 -1.14
C PRO A 54 26.06 -13.17 -0.24
N LEU A 55 26.95 -12.25 -0.66
CA LEU A 55 27.31 -11.10 0.15
C LEU A 55 26.17 -10.07 0.28
N PRO A 56 25.51 -9.61 -0.80
CA PRO A 56 24.30 -8.81 -0.73
C PRO A 56 23.17 -9.45 0.09
N LEU A 57 22.91 -10.76 -0.07
CA LEU A 57 21.88 -11.46 0.71
C LEU A 57 22.21 -11.49 2.20
N LYS A 58 23.46 -11.77 2.58
CA LYS A 58 23.90 -11.69 3.99
C LYS A 58 23.75 -10.29 4.56
N ALA A 59 24.05 -9.26 3.78
CA ALA A 59 23.87 -7.87 4.21
C ALA A 59 22.37 -7.53 4.41
N LEU A 60 21.51 -8.07 3.54
CA LEU A 60 20.07 -7.90 3.64
C LEU A 60 19.50 -8.64 4.87
N ALA A 61 19.90 -9.89 5.07
CA ALA A 61 19.54 -10.71 6.22
C ALA A 61 19.93 -10.02 7.55
N LYS A 62 21.17 -9.53 7.63
CA LYS A 62 21.63 -8.78 8.81
C LYS A 62 20.85 -7.48 9.04
N ARG A 63 20.46 -6.79 7.96
CA ARG A 63 19.71 -5.53 8.06
C ARG A 63 18.34 -5.72 8.67
N TYR A 64 17.69 -6.85 8.36
CA TYR A 64 16.32 -7.14 8.78
C TYR A 64 16.24 -8.12 9.95
N ASP A 65 17.40 -8.56 10.45
CA ASP A 65 17.53 -9.54 11.53
C ASP A 65 16.79 -10.86 11.24
N VAL A 66 17.01 -11.38 10.03
CA VAL A 66 16.40 -12.63 9.55
C VAL A 66 17.45 -13.61 9.07
N ASP A 67 17.11 -14.89 9.00
CA ASP A 67 18.01 -15.93 8.51
C ASP A 67 18.24 -15.80 6.98
N VAL A 68 19.49 -15.83 6.56
CA VAL A 68 19.87 -15.78 5.15
C VAL A 68 19.42 -17.01 4.38
N ASP A 69 19.40 -18.18 5.01
CA ASP A 69 18.98 -19.44 4.38
C ASP A 69 17.45 -19.40 4.15
N LEU A 70 16.71 -18.80 5.05
CA LEU A 70 15.27 -18.59 4.89
C LEU A 70 14.95 -17.64 3.73
N ILE A 71 15.73 -16.55 3.58
CA ILE A 71 15.63 -15.69 2.38
C ILE A 71 15.92 -16.52 1.11
N GLY A 72 16.97 -17.36 1.13
CA GLY A 72 17.34 -18.21 0.01
C GLY A 72 16.22 -19.18 -0.41
N ARG A 73 15.55 -19.78 0.55
CA ARG A 73 14.38 -20.66 0.34
C ARG A 73 13.22 -19.90 -0.28
N ILE A 74 12.85 -18.75 0.28
CA ILE A 74 11.73 -17.93 -0.22
C ILE A 74 11.99 -17.45 -1.66
N LEU A 75 13.24 -17.19 -2.02
CA LEU A 75 13.59 -16.77 -3.38
C LEU A 75 13.47 -17.90 -4.42
N ARG A 76 13.60 -19.19 -4.03
CA ARG A 76 13.79 -20.30 -4.98
C ARG A 76 12.75 -21.39 -4.92
N GLU A 77 12.08 -21.60 -3.77
CA GLU A 77 11.25 -22.79 -3.55
C GLU A 77 9.76 -22.58 -3.81
N PHE A 78 9.30 -21.32 -3.82
CA PHE A 78 7.86 -21.00 -3.80
C PHE A 78 7.36 -20.26 -5.05
N ASP A 79 8.15 -20.13 -6.09
CA ASP A 79 7.79 -19.44 -7.35
C ASP A 79 7.28 -17.99 -7.18
N LEU A 80 7.63 -17.36 -6.06
CA LEU A 80 7.27 -15.98 -5.74
C LEU A 80 8.23 -14.97 -6.38
N PHE A 81 9.41 -15.41 -6.74
CA PHE A 81 10.47 -14.61 -7.34
C PHE A 81 11.05 -15.30 -8.58
N GLU A 82 11.40 -14.51 -9.57
CA GLU A 82 12.22 -14.97 -10.69
C GLU A 82 13.69 -14.70 -10.39
N VAL A 83 14.51 -15.76 -10.41
CA VAL A 83 15.95 -15.68 -10.17
C VAL A 83 16.68 -15.91 -11.48
N ASP A 84 17.46 -14.93 -11.92
CA ASP A 84 18.38 -15.02 -13.04
C ASP A 84 19.75 -15.42 -12.50
N GLU A 85 20.09 -16.71 -12.63
CA GLU A 85 21.33 -17.26 -12.11
C GLU A 85 22.56 -16.80 -12.90
N GLU A 86 22.44 -16.42 -14.18
CA GLU A 86 23.55 -15.91 -14.98
C GLU A 86 23.93 -14.50 -14.51
N ARG A 87 22.95 -13.63 -14.33
CA ARG A 87 23.14 -12.25 -13.85
C ARG A 87 23.28 -12.18 -12.33
N GLN A 88 22.94 -13.24 -11.62
CA GLN A 88 22.85 -13.29 -10.16
C GLN A 88 21.93 -12.18 -9.62
N MET A 89 20.74 -12.07 -10.22
CA MET A 89 19.71 -11.07 -9.89
C MET A 89 18.39 -11.77 -9.63
N PHE A 90 17.54 -11.14 -8.84
CA PHE A 90 16.17 -11.59 -8.64
C PHE A 90 15.18 -10.43 -8.75
N ARG A 91 13.96 -10.75 -9.12
CA ARG A 91 12.81 -9.82 -9.19
C ARG A 91 11.53 -10.53 -8.77
N ALA A 92 10.48 -9.75 -8.47
CA ALA A 92 9.17 -10.26 -8.08
C ALA A 92 8.13 -9.95 -9.17
N PRO A 93 7.56 -10.96 -9.87
CA PRO A 93 6.51 -10.75 -10.87
C PRO A 93 5.30 -10.02 -10.31
N TYR A 94 4.96 -10.26 -9.05
CA TYR A 94 3.92 -9.52 -8.33
C TYR A 94 4.19 -8.02 -8.33
N LEU A 95 5.40 -7.60 -7.94
CA LEU A 95 5.78 -6.19 -7.88
C LEU A 95 5.74 -5.55 -9.26
N ASP A 96 6.25 -6.23 -10.29
CA ASP A 96 6.24 -5.75 -11.68
C ASP A 96 4.81 -5.47 -12.16
N ARG A 97 3.87 -6.39 -11.90
CA ARG A 97 2.45 -6.25 -12.23
C ARG A 97 1.81 -5.03 -11.56
N VAL A 98 2.01 -4.91 -10.25
CA VAL A 98 1.45 -3.82 -9.44
C VAL A 98 2.04 -2.47 -9.86
N MET A 99 3.35 -2.42 -10.09
CA MET A 99 4.03 -1.20 -10.49
C MET A 99 3.66 -0.74 -11.90
N LYS A 100 3.52 -1.65 -12.86
CA LYS A 100 3.05 -1.33 -14.22
C LYS A 100 1.71 -0.59 -14.18
N THR A 101 0.76 -1.09 -13.40
CA THR A 101 -0.56 -0.45 -13.23
C THR A 101 -0.44 0.94 -12.59
N LEU A 102 0.43 1.09 -11.60
CA LEU A 102 0.64 2.34 -10.88
C LEU A 102 1.33 3.39 -11.75
N GLU A 103 2.35 2.99 -12.50
CA GLU A 103 3.09 3.86 -13.44
C GLU A 103 2.19 4.35 -14.58
N GLU A 104 1.31 3.51 -15.10
CA GLU A 104 0.34 3.91 -16.10
C GLU A 104 -0.63 4.97 -15.56
N LYS A 105 -1.15 4.80 -14.35
CA LYS A 105 -1.96 5.83 -13.68
C LYS A 105 -1.19 7.14 -13.51
N TRP A 106 0.08 7.09 -13.13
CA TRP A 106 0.90 8.31 -13.01
C TRP A 106 1.12 8.97 -14.35
N ARG A 107 1.35 8.20 -15.43
CA ARG A 107 1.49 8.72 -16.80
C ARG A 107 0.23 9.45 -17.24
N ILE A 108 -0.94 8.81 -17.09
CA ILE A 108 -2.24 9.41 -17.44
C ILE A 108 -2.48 10.69 -16.63
N ASN A 109 -2.21 10.68 -15.35
CA ASN A 109 -2.38 11.86 -14.49
C ASN A 109 -1.44 13.01 -14.89
N ALA A 110 -0.21 12.69 -15.26
CA ALA A 110 0.76 13.69 -15.74
C ALA A 110 0.32 14.28 -17.09
N GLU A 111 -0.20 13.48 -18.02
CA GLU A 111 -0.74 13.94 -19.30
C GLU A 111 -1.97 14.85 -19.12
N ASN A 112 -2.88 14.43 -18.22
CA ASN A 112 -4.06 15.24 -17.89
C ASN A 112 -3.68 16.57 -17.22
N GLY A 113 -2.65 16.56 -16.38
CA GLY A 113 -2.10 17.77 -15.78
C GLY A 113 -1.52 18.74 -16.82
N LYS A 114 -0.89 18.24 -17.89
CA LYS A 114 -0.37 19.05 -19.01
C LYS A 114 -1.46 19.68 -19.87
N LYS A 115 -2.62 19.03 -19.98
CA LYS A 115 -3.77 19.54 -20.78
C LYS A 115 -4.50 20.72 -20.14
N GLY A 116 -4.05 21.20 -18.99
CA GLY A 116 -4.52 22.41 -18.34
C GLY A 116 -5.50 22.10 -17.22
N GLY A 117 -5.10 22.46 -16.00
CA GLY A 117 -6.04 22.61 -14.89
C GLY A 117 -7.08 23.70 -15.20
N ARG A 118 -8.17 23.68 -14.45
CA ARG A 118 -9.26 24.66 -14.55
C ARG A 118 -8.69 26.08 -14.73
N PRO A 119 -9.08 26.84 -15.78
CA PRO A 119 -8.57 28.19 -16.01
C PRO A 119 -8.74 29.01 -14.73
N ARG A 120 -7.65 29.63 -14.23
CA ARG A 120 -7.78 30.60 -13.16
C ARG A 120 -8.78 31.65 -13.64
N LYS A 121 -9.94 31.74 -12.98
CA LYS A 121 -10.81 32.92 -13.13
C LYS A 121 -9.94 34.12 -12.81
N THR A 122 -9.44 34.79 -13.82
CA THR A 122 -8.87 36.13 -13.67
C THR A 122 -10.00 36.99 -13.09
N LYS A 123 -9.91 37.32 -11.81
CA LYS A 123 -10.71 38.39 -11.26
C LYS A 123 -10.38 39.61 -12.12
N LYS A 124 -11.26 39.97 -13.06
CA LYS A 124 -11.24 41.29 -13.67
C LYS A 124 -11.25 42.26 -12.51
N ARG A 125 -10.15 42.93 -12.29
CA ARG A 125 -10.04 44.06 -11.39
C ARG A 125 -11.02 45.10 -11.97
N ALA A 126 -12.21 45.17 -11.44
CA ALA A 126 -13.13 46.23 -11.73
C ALA A 126 -12.45 47.54 -11.26
N GLU A 127 -12.07 48.35 -12.19
CA GLU A 127 -11.71 49.75 -11.92
C GLU A 127 -12.91 50.39 -11.28
N THR A 128 -12.81 50.72 -10.01
CA THR A 128 -13.81 51.47 -9.28
C THR A 128 -13.64 52.93 -9.60
N PRO A 129 -14.64 53.60 -10.17
CA PRO A 129 -14.64 55.08 -10.23
C PRO A 129 -14.79 55.62 -8.80
N ALA A 130 -13.96 56.58 -8.47
CA ALA A 130 -14.01 57.31 -7.20
C ALA A 130 -15.35 58.04 -7.05
N GLY A 131 -16.07 57.75 -5.94
CA GLY A 131 -17.33 58.45 -5.62
C GLY A 131 -17.84 58.10 -4.23
N LYS A 132 -17.51 58.94 -3.26
CA LYS A 132 -18.25 59.40 -2.06
C LYS A 132 -19.16 58.41 -1.28
N GLY A 133 -18.76 58.15 -0.02
CA GLY A 133 -19.63 58.36 1.15
C GLY A 133 -20.62 57.25 1.49
N GLY A 134 -20.46 56.60 2.68
CA GLY A 134 -21.62 56.05 3.36
C GLY A 134 -21.40 54.76 4.09
N LYS A 135 -21.20 54.83 5.39
CA LYS A 135 -21.59 53.95 6.51
C LYS A 135 -21.11 52.50 6.56
N PRO A 136 -20.69 52.03 7.73
CA PRO A 136 -20.28 50.65 7.98
C PRO A 136 -21.49 49.74 8.09
N ASN A 137 -21.46 48.57 7.51
CA ASN A 137 -22.44 47.52 7.71
C ASN A 137 -21.81 46.25 8.20
N GLU A 138 -22.48 45.66 9.14
CA GLU A 138 -22.15 44.61 10.06
C GLU A 138 -21.60 43.33 9.43
N THR A 139 -20.66 42.75 10.15
CA THR A 139 -20.15 41.40 10.07
C THR A 139 -21.29 40.38 10.12
N GLN A 140 -21.47 39.62 9.05
CA GLN A 140 -22.19 38.34 9.10
C GLN A 140 -21.18 37.22 8.88
N GLU A 141 -20.85 36.55 9.98
CA GLU A 141 -20.22 35.25 10.01
C GLU A 141 -21.08 34.21 9.29
N LYS A 142 -20.62 33.70 8.18
CA LYS A 142 -21.16 32.46 7.62
C LYS A 142 -20.31 31.29 8.09
N ARG A 143 -20.90 30.56 9.03
CA ARG A 143 -20.50 29.22 9.49
C ARG A 143 -20.19 28.32 8.29
N GLY A 144 -19.02 27.68 8.34
CA GLY A 144 -18.68 26.56 7.48
C GLY A 144 -19.52 25.35 7.86
N GLU A 145 -20.17 24.75 6.89
CA GLU A 145 -20.82 23.44 7.04
C GLU A 145 -19.75 22.34 7.05
N GLU A 146 -19.63 21.71 8.20
CA GLU A 146 -18.91 20.45 8.37
C GLU A 146 -19.63 19.34 7.61
N ASN A 147 -18.92 18.77 6.66
CA ASN A 147 -19.37 17.57 5.95
C ASN A 147 -19.09 16.34 6.85
N LYS A 148 -20.09 15.98 7.65
CA LYS A 148 -20.10 14.73 8.43
C LYS A 148 -20.29 13.56 7.49
N SER A 149 -19.25 12.80 7.25
CA SER A 149 -19.35 11.47 6.67
C SER A 149 -19.96 10.53 7.71
N ILE A 150 -21.16 10.07 7.40
CA ILE A 150 -21.92 9.10 8.19
C ILE A 150 -21.30 7.71 7.98
N VAL A 151 -20.73 7.15 9.05
CA VAL A 151 -20.39 5.73 9.12
C VAL A 151 -21.60 5.00 9.68
N PRO A 152 -22.16 3.97 9.03
CA PRO A 152 -23.22 3.18 9.62
C PRO A 152 -22.67 2.27 10.72
N VAL A 153 -23.05 2.56 11.96
CA VAL A 153 -22.88 1.67 13.10
C VAL A 153 -23.88 0.53 12.97
N VAL A 154 -23.40 -0.67 12.75
CA VAL A 154 -24.22 -1.88 12.85
C VAL A 154 -24.24 -2.29 14.31
N ASN A 155 -25.32 -1.96 15.00
CA ASN A 155 -25.68 -2.54 16.28
C ASN A 155 -26.21 -3.94 16.04
N ASN A 156 -25.50 -4.93 16.52
CA ASN A 156 -26.03 -6.29 16.69
C ASN A 156 -26.08 -6.61 18.19
N SER A 157 -27.20 -6.20 18.80
CA SER A 157 -27.64 -6.73 20.08
C SER A 157 -28.59 -7.90 19.81
N SER A 158 -28.20 -9.10 20.13
CA SER A 158 -29.15 -10.15 20.51
C SER A 158 -28.50 -11.08 21.49
N ASN A 159 -28.90 -10.86 22.74
CA ASN A 159 -28.88 -11.83 23.82
C ASN A 159 -29.62 -13.10 23.39
N THR A 160 -29.03 -14.23 23.58
CA THR A 160 -29.78 -15.42 24.04
C THR A 160 -28.90 -16.26 24.94
N ALA A 161 -29.31 -16.32 26.18
CA ALA A 161 -28.89 -17.30 27.15
C ALA A 161 -29.37 -18.68 26.73
N GLY A 162 -28.54 -19.68 26.91
CA GLY A 162 -28.88 -21.07 26.64
C GLY A 162 -27.81 -21.98 27.22
N GLU A 163 -28.04 -22.36 28.48
CA GLU A 163 -27.83 -23.62 29.16
C GLU A 163 -26.68 -24.53 28.72
N VAL A 164 -25.85 -24.77 29.70
CA VAL A 164 -24.94 -25.93 29.81
C VAL A 164 -25.72 -27.15 30.32
N PRO A 165 -25.50 -28.32 29.78
CA PRO A 165 -25.56 -29.52 30.64
C PRO A 165 -24.36 -30.46 30.45
N GLY A 166 -23.82 -30.85 31.58
CA GLY A 166 -23.52 -32.23 31.86
C GLY A 166 -22.13 -32.74 31.54
N LEU A 167 -21.29 -32.67 32.54
CA LEU A 167 -20.20 -33.62 32.79
C LEU A 167 -20.72 -35.06 32.71
N SER A 168 -20.01 -35.91 31.96
CA SER A 168 -20.00 -37.34 32.21
C SER A 168 -18.58 -37.88 32.16
N LEU A 169 -18.07 -38.17 33.33
CA LEU A 169 -16.93 -39.07 33.58
C LEU A 169 -17.40 -40.50 33.33
N ILE A 170 -16.70 -41.27 32.50
CA ILE A 170 -16.64 -42.74 32.64
C ILE A 170 -15.28 -43.23 32.14
N HIS A 171 -14.52 -43.78 33.06
CA HIS A 171 -13.58 -44.90 33.08
C HIS A 171 -12.57 -45.09 31.97
#